data_668d2ca2a247a5e7313f89abc8e7945f
#
_entry.id   668d2ca2a247a5e7313f89abc8e7945f
#
_cell.length_a   1.000
_cell.length_b   1.000
_cell.length_c   1.000
_cell.angle_alpha   90.00
_cell.angle_beta   90.00
_cell.angle_gamma   90.00
#
_symmetry.space_group_name_H-M   'P 1'
#
loop_
_entity.id
_entity.type
_entity.pdbx_description
1 polymer ?
#
loop_
_entity_poly.entity_id
_entity_poly.type
_entity_poly.pdbx_seq_one_letter_code
_entity_poly.pdbx_strand_id
1 'polypeptide(L)'
;MTARRMYVATGLRTVSVAAMCGLVLAACADTSPDGPVSGPVATRSPYPVLAKPVDPPSAERADPQAPDPLWVRIHKMTLIDKVRQLVVPSFSGTGVPTGIIEGMHPGGLIYFSGNLTSQAQTRTLSSGIQRTALGTTLPLLVMTDQEGGIVTRIPGTEGTPGGAEFHGSAAWAHNTAVRTGRLMSGLGVSTDLAPVADVNTAGSGGVIGSRAFGSTPGVASRLTTSQVCGYHSGGVATTVKHFPGHGSTSTDSHLHTAVIRQSIATWTATDLPPFQAAVRSGVDMILVGHLAFPAMDSSGRPATISWRLNHVLLRERLGFQGVVITDALNMGGITSWGTPGEIAVRTIRAGSDMLLMPPQPSVAIHAVLTAVQRGDIDRGRLDMSVYRVLKLKQTLGLL
;
A
#
# COMPACT_ATOMS: atom_id res chain seq x y z
N MET A 1 -26.61 -11.23 -58.27
CA MET A 1 -25.20 -11.24 -57.81
C MET A 1 -25.19 -10.88 -56.33
N THR A 2 -25.07 -11.90 -55.49
CA THR A 2 -25.24 -11.86 -54.03
C THR A 2 -23.90 -11.70 -53.35
N ALA A 3 -23.66 -10.60 -52.62
CA ALA A 3 -22.47 -10.44 -51.81
C ALA A 3 -22.69 -10.99 -50.41
N ARG A 4 -21.98 -12.07 -50.06
CA ARG A 4 -21.90 -12.63 -48.68
C ARG A 4 -21.00 -11.71 -47.81
N ARG A 5 -21.53 -11.22 -46.72
CA ARG A 5 -20.77 -10.61 -45.62
C ARG A 5 -20.26 -11.75 -44.70
N MET A 6 -18.95 -11.89 -44.60
CA MET A 6 -18.32 -12.71 -43.57
C MET A 6 -18.29 -11.93 -42.25
N TYR A 7 -18.95 -12.49 -41.22
CA TYR A 7 -18.76 -12.07 -39.83
C TYR A 7 -17.53 -12.75 -39.28
N VAL A 8 -16.54 -11.96 -38.87
CA VAL A 8 -15.41 -12.43 -38.05
C VAL A 8 -15.83 -12.28 -36.59
N ALA A 9 -16.06 -13.41 -35.92
CA ALA A 9 -16.32 -13.45 -34.48
C ALA A 9 -14.97 -13.35 -33.75
N THR A 10 -14.69 -12.21 -33.13
CA THR A 10 -13.60 -12.04 -32.15
C THR A 10 -14.06 -12.64 -30.81
N GLY A 11 -13.59 -13.84 -30.54
CA GLY A 11 -13.79 -14.48 -29.23
C GLY A 11 -12.97 -13.79 -28.15
N LEU A 12 -13.63 -13.04 -27.27
CA LEU A 12 -13.07 -12.65 -25.99
C LEU A 12 -12.90 -13.93 -25.14
N ARG A 13 -11.67 -14.33 -24.89
CA ARG A 13 -11.39 -15.32 -23.86
C ARG A 13 -11.50 -14.64 -22.49
N THR A 14 -12.59 -14.92 -21.79
CA THR A 14 -12.72 -14.67 -20.36
C THR A 14 -11.73 -15.57 -19.62
N VAL A 15 -10.62 -15.02 -19.16
CA VAL A 15 -9.72 -15.72 -18.25
C VAL A 15 -10.41 -15.76 -16.87
N SER A 16 -10.79 -16.96 -16.44
CA SER A 16 -11.36 -17.18 -15.11
C SER A 16 -10.32 -16.88 -14.02
N VAL A 17 -10.56 -15.84 -13.25
CA VAL A 17 -9.81 -15.43 -12.05
C VAL A 17 -10.02 -16.40 -10.85
N ALA A 18 -10.68 -17.53 -11.06
CA ALA A 18 -11.11 -18.46 -10.01
C ALA A 18 -10.00 -19.28 -9.33
N ALA A 19 -8.78 -19.33 -9.87
CA ALA A 19 -7.75 -20.24 -9.36
C ALA A 19 -6.86 -19.66 -8.24
N MET A 20 -6.90 -18.35 -7.96
CA MET A 20 -6.05 -17.71 -6.94
C MET A 20 -6.74 -17.46 -5.58
N CYS A 21 -8.06 -17.62 -5.50
CA CYS A 21 -8.81 -17.38 -4.25
C CYS A 21 -8.64 -18.46 -3.15
N GLY A 22 -8.11 -19.63 -3.47
CA GLY A 22 -8.08 -20.76 -2.54
C GLY A 22 -7.10 -20.61 -1.37
N LEU A 23 -5.99 -19.88 -1.53
CA LEU A 23 -4.94 -19.78 -0.50
C LEU A 23 -5.11 -18.61 0.46
N VAL A 24 -5.71 -17.51 0.02
CA VAL A 24 -5.99 -16.35 0.88
C VAL A 24 -7.18 -16.63 1.83
N LEU A 25 -8.12 -17.48 1.43
CA LEU A 25 -9.29 -17.85 2.24
C LEU A 25 -8.93 -18.64 3.51
N ALA A 26 -7.82 -19.39 3.54
CA ALA A 26 -7.40 -20.12 4.73
C ALA A 26 -6.95 -19.19 5.89
N ALA A 27 -6.27 -18.07 5.55
CA ALA A 27 -5.86 -17.07 6.55
C ALA A 27 -7.03 -16.20 7.05
N CYS A 28 -8.12 -16.12 6.28
CA CYS A 28 -9.31 -15.34 6.61
C CYS A 28 -10.41 -16.14 7.33
N ALA A 29 -10.29 -17.48 7.42
CA ALA A 29 -11.30 -18.36 8.00
C ALA A 29 -11.20 -18.54 9.52
N ASP A 30 -10.06 -18.21 10.15
CA ASP A 30 -9.81 -18.48 11.59
C ASP A 30 -10.14 -17.26 12.45
N THR A 31 -11.43 -17.00 12.66
CA THR A 31 -11.96 -16.02 13.61
C THR A 31 -12.71 -16.73 14.73
N SER A 32 -12.03 -17.56 15.53
CA SER A 32 -12.61 -18.10 16.78
C SER A 32 -12.26 -17.19 17.96
N PRO A 33 -13.20 -16.94 18.90
CA PRO A 33 -12.97 -16.04 20.01
C PRO A 33 -12.25 -16.71 21.17
N ASP A 34 -11.30 -15.97 21.73
CA ASP A 34 -10.76 -15.93 23.08
C ASP A 34 -10.65 -17.21 23.92
N GLY A 35 -9.38 -17.62 24.16
CA GLY A 35 -8.99 -18.38 25.36
C GLY A 35 -7.84 -17.64 26.10
N PRO A 36 -7.83 -17.61 27.45
CA PRO A 36 -6.82 -16.90 28.23
C PRO A 36 -5.48 -17.65 28.24
N VAL A 37 -4.38 -16.97 27.92
CA VAL A 37 -3.02 -17.51 28.02
C VAL A 37 -2.36 -16.98 29.29
N SER A 38 -2.24 -17.84 30.27
CA SER A 38 -1.42 -17.65 31.49
C SER A 38 -0.19 -18.56 31.42
N GLY A 39 1.00 -17.95 31.41
CA GLY A 39 2.29 -18.63 31.48
C GLY A 39 3.39 -17.70 32.00
N PRO A 40 4.47 -18.20 32.64
CA PRO A 40 5.40 -17.40 33.45
C PRO A 40 6.36 -16.52 32.60
N VAL A 41 6.60 -15.34 33.16
CA VAL A 41 7.48 -14.30 32.60
C VAL A 41 8.95 -14.71 32.77
N ALA A 42 9.63 -15.01 31.66
CA ALA A 42 11.09 -15.08 31.56
C ALA A 42 11.63 -13.73 31.06
N THR A 43 12.64 -13.20 31.74
CA THR A 43 13.35 -11.96 31.38
C THR A 43 13.99 -12.11 29.99
N ARG A 44 13.43 -11.44 28.99
CA ARG A 44 13.91 -11.43 27.60
C ARG A 44 14.10 -10.00 27.12
N SER A 45 15.00 -9.85 26.14
CA SER A 45 15.29 -8.65 25.34
C SER A 45 14.08 -7.69 25.25
N PRO A 46 14.25 -6.37 25.30
CA PRO A 46 13.18 -5.38 25.24
C PRO A 46 12.35 -5.43 23.93
N TYR A 47 12.71 -6.29 23.00
CA TYR A 47 11.98 -6.55 21.77
C TYR A 47 11.37 -7.96 21.82
N PRO A 48 10.03 -8.10 21.69
CA PRO A 48 9.43 -9.42 21.59
C PRO A 48 10.02 -10.17 20.38
N VAL A 49 10.45 -11.41 20.61
CA VAL A 49 10.77 -12.32 19.52
C VAL A 49 9.46 -12.63 18.83
N LEU A 50 9.25 -12.03 17.66
CA LEU A 50 8.12 -12.39 16.81
C LEU A 50 8.28 -13.86 16.40
N ALA A 51 7.17 -14.60 16.38
CA ALA A 51 7.17 -15.99 15.91
C ALA A 51 7.90 -16.06 14.55
N LYS A 52 8.62 -17.17 14.33
CA LYS A 52 9.27 -17.41 13.02
C LYS A 52 8.26 -17.16 11.91
N PRO A 53 8.67 -16.53 10.79
CA PRO A 53 7.81 -16.45 9.62
C PRO A 53 7.29 -17.85 9.31
N VAL A 54 5.99 -17.98 9.13
CA VAL A 54 5.41 -19.19 8.55
C VAL A 54 5.95 -19.23 7.12
N ASP A 55 6.61 -20.32 6.76
CA ASP A 55 7.05 -20.52 5.38
C ASP A 55 5.87 -20.27 4.45
N PRO A 56 6.05 -19.48 3.37
CA PRO A 56 4.98 -19.30 2.42
C PRO A 56 4.54 -20.68 1.92
N PRO A 57 3.22 -20.91 1.76
CA PRO A 57 2.74 -22.18 1.22
C PRO A 57 3.47 -22.45 -0.09
N SER A 58 3.93 -23.68 -0.23
CA SER A 58 4.66 -24.15 -1.40
C SER A 58 3.90 -23.77 -2.67
N ALA A 59 4.43 -22.78 -3.41
CA ALA A 59 3.98 -22.52 -4.76
C ALA A 59 3.99 -23.84 -5.55
N GLU A 60 2.96 -24.08 -6.34
CA GLU A 60 2.96 -25.15 -7.34
C GLU A 60 4.34 -25.21 -7.98
N ARG A 61 4.91 -26.41 -8.07
CA ARG A 61 6.27 -26.66 -8.56
C ARG A 61 6.45 -26.07 -9.96
N ALA A 62 6.81 -24.79 -10.01
CA ALA A 62 7.53 -24.26 -11.16
C ALA A 62 8.86 -25.02 -11.22
N ASP A 63 9.30 -25.38 -12.40
CA ASP A 63 10.60 -25.99 -12.65
C ASP A 63 11.67 -25.22 -11.84
N PRO A 64 12.38 -25.85 -10.88
CA PRO A 64 13.35 -25.16 -10.04
C PRO A 64 14.51 -24.52 -10.80
N GLN A 65 14.60 -24.74 -12.11
CA GLN A 65 15.69 -24.26 -12.98
C GLN A 65 15.29 -23.08 -13.87
N ALA A 66 14.00 -22.74 -14.02
CA ALA A 66 13.59 -21.59 -14.82
C ALA A 66 13.72 -20.28 -14.00
N PRO A 67 14.45 -19.27 -14.49
CA PRO A 67 14.55 -17.99 -13.80
C PRO A 67 13.17 -17.32 -13.72
N ASP A 68 12.83 -16.74 -12.56
CA ASP A 68 11.57 -15.98 -12.37
C ASP A 68 11.44 -14.93 -13.50
N PRO A 69 10.35 -14.96 -14.30
CA PRO A 69 10.14 -14.05 -15.42
C PRO A 69 10.25 -12.57 -15.06
N LEU A 70 9.91 -12.20 -13.81
CA LEU A 70 10.05 -10.82 -13.33
C LEU A 70 11.52 -10.42 -13.22
N TRP A 71 12.40 -11.28 -12.72
CA TRP A 71 13.83 -11.00 -12.70
C TRP A 71 14.42 -10.87 -14.10
N VAL A 72 14.00 -11.70 -15.05
CA VAL A 72 14.42 -11.58 -16.46
C VAL A 72 13.99 -10.22 -17.03
N ARG A 73 12.79 -9.75 -16.70
CA ARG A 73 12.30 -8.42 -17.11
C ARG A 73 13.12 -7.30 -16.45
N ILE A 74 13.34 -7.37 -15.14
CA ILE A 74 14.09 -6.36 -14.36
C ILE A 74 15.51 -6.21 -14.90
N HIS A 75 16.19 -7.30 -15.21
CA HIS A 75 17.55 -7.23 -15.78
C HIS A 75 17.61 -6.56 -17.16
N LYS A 76 16.50 -6.56 -17.92
CA LYS A 76 16.40 -5.85 -19.21
C LYS A 76 16.01 -4.38 -19.08
N MET A 77 15.50 -3.95 -17.92
CA MET A 77 15.13 -2.56 -17.69
C MET A 77 16.37 -1.68 -17.56
N THR A 78 16.31 -0.47 -18.15
CA THR A 78 17.32 0.56 -17.90
C THR A 78 17.25 1.05 -16.45
N LEU A 79 18.33 1.62 -15.93
CA LEU A 79 18.37 2.12 -14.55
C LEU A 79 17.31 3.19 -14.31
N ILE A 80 17.11 4.08 -15.28
CA ILE A 80 16.09 5.15 -15.18
C ILE A 80 14.68 4.57 -15.16
N ASP A 81 14.38 3.53 -15.95
CA ASP A 81 13.05 2.92 -15.96
C ASP A 81 12.76 2.18 -14.65
N LYS A 82 13.77 1.57 -14.04
CA LYS A 82 13.65 1.01 -12.69
C LYS A 82 13.26 2.06 -11.65
N VAL A 83 13.96 3.20 -11.65
CA VAL A 83 13.68 4.31 -10.71
C VAL A 83 12.28 4.89 -10.95
N ARG A 84 11.86 5.06 -12.19
CA ARG A 84 10.53 5.55 -12.58
C ARG A 84 9.40 4.68 -12.03
N GLN A 85 9.60 3.34 -11.96
CA GLN A 85 8.59 2.44 -11.39
C GLN A 85 8.35 2.65 -9.89
N LEU A 86 9.22 3.37 -9.20
CA LEU A 86 9.05 3.66 -7.77
C LEU A 86 8.23 4.93 -7.49
N VAL A 87 7.81 5.68 -8.51
CA VAL A 87 7.17 7.00 -8.34
C VAL A 87 5.68 6.93 -8.63
N VAL A 88 4.88 7.51 -7.75
CA VAL A 88 3.42 7.63 -7.85
C VAL A 88 3.04 9.11 -7.74
N PRO A 89 3.02 9.86 -8.85
CA PRO A 89 2.57 11.25 -8.83
C PRO A 89 1.05 11.36 -8.75
N SER A 90 0.57 12.51 -8.26
CA SER A 90 -0.80 12.99 -8.48
C SER A 90 -0.86 13.86 -9.75
N PHE A 91 -2.06 14.18 -10.17
CA PHE A 91 -2.30 15.08 -11.30
C PHE A 91 -3.58 15.91 -11.09
N SER A 92 -3.74 16.97 -11.86
CA SER A 92 -4.93 17.81 -11.82
C SER A 92 -5.83 17.56 -13.03
N GLY A 93 -7.13 17.79 -12.84
CA GLY A 93 -8.13 17.63 -13.90
C GLY A 93 -8.68 16.22 -14.02
N THR A 94 -9.64 16.05 -14.92
CA THR A 94 -10.48 14.84 -15.08
C THR A 94 -10.13 14.02 -16.32
N GLY A 95 -9.17 14.48 -17.13
CA GLY A 95 -8.68 13.82 -18.32
C GLY A 95 -7.42 13.00 -18.08
N VAL A 96 -7.04 12.19 -19.06
CA VAL A 96 -5.82 11.37 -19.02
C VAL A 96 -4.60 12.27 -18.94
N PRO A 97 -3.72 12.13 -17.92
CA PRO A 97 -2.52 12.95 -17.76
C PRO A 97 -1.38 12.45 -18.69
N THR A 98 -1.61 12.53 -20.00
CA THR A 98 -0.72 11.98 -21.04
C THR A 98 0.73 12.46 -20.89
N GLY A 99 0.95 13.76 -20.65
CA GLY A 99 2.29 14.32 -20.47
C GLY A 99 3.03 13.75 -19.25
N ILE A 100 2.32 13.39 -18.16
CA ILE A 100 2.93 12.72 -17.01
C ILE A 100 3.28 11.27 -17.37
N ILE A 101 2.37 10.55 -18.01
CA ILE A 101 2.58 9.14 -18.36
C ILE A 101 3.74 9.00 -19.35
N GLU A 102 3.71 9.73 -20.45
CA GLU A 102 4.71 9.65 -21.54
C GLU A 102 6.05 10.28 -21.16
N GLY A 103 6.04 11.37 -20.39
CA GLY A 103 7.28 12.06 -20.00
C GLY A 103 7.98 11.41 -18.81
N MET A 104 7.24 10.74 -17.92
CA MET A 104 7.78 10.25 -16.66
C MET A 104 7.80 8.72 -16.55
N HIS A 105 6.91 8.01 -17.22
CA HIS A 105 6.73 6.54 -17.11
C HIS A 105 6.60 6.04 -15.67
N PRO A 106 5.70 6.59 -14.83
CA PRO A 106 5.67 6.29 -13.40
C PRO A 106 5.21 4.86 -13.10
N GLY A 107 5.44 4.39 -11.89
CA GLY A 107 4.95 3.08 -11.44
C GLY A 107 3.45 3.03 -11.19
N GLY A 108 2.84 4.16 -10.85
CA GLY A 108 1.42 4.33 -10.60
C GLY A 108 1.00 5.79 -10.66
N LEU A 109 -0.31 6.02 -10.46
CA LEU A 109 -0.94 7.34 -10.31
C LEU A 109 -1.95 7.29 -9.16
N ILE A 110 -2.11 8.38 -8.44
CA ILE A 110 -3.14 8.50 -7.40
C ILE A 110 -4.26 9.45 -7.84
N TYR A 111 -5.51 9.02 -7.60
CA TYR A 111 -6.73 9.82 -7.77
C TYR A 111 -7.14 10.52 -6.50
N PHE A 112 -7.63 11.72 -6.66
CA PHE A 112 -8.40 12.47 -5.66
C PHE A 112 -9.80 12.79 -6.20
N SER A 113 -10.70 13.26 -5.33
CA SER A 113 -12.07 13.61 -5.73
C SER A 113 -12.13 14.60 -6.92
N GLY A 114 -11.15 15.51 -7.03
CA GLY A 114 -11.04 16.44 -8.15
C GLY A 114 -10.73 15.80 -9.52
N ASN A 115 -10.34 14.53 -9.53
CA ASN A 115 -10.12 13.78 -10.77
C ASN A 115 -11.36 13.00 -11.22
N LEU A 116 -12.33 12.80 -10.32
CA LEU A 116 -13.43 11.85 -10.49
C LEU A 116 -14.78 12.57 -10.46
N THR A 117 -15.52 12.57 -11.56
CA THR A 117 -16.81 13.26 -11.68
C THR A 117 -17.99 12.30 -11.72
N SER A 118 -17.78 11.07 -12.17
CA SER A 118 -18.77 9.99 -12.20
C SER A 118 -18.07 8.63 -12.37
N GLN A 119 -18.74 7.54 -12.06
CA GLN A 119 -18.23 6.19 -12.30
C GLN A 119 -17.91 5.93 -13.78
N ALA A 120 -18.73 6.43 -14.71
CA ALA A 120 -18.50 6.30 -16.15
C ALA A 120 -17.23 7.05 -16.58
N GLN A 121 -17.03 8.28 -16.08
CA GLN A 121 -15.82 9.05 -16.35
C GLN A 121 -14.60 8.38 -15.72
N THR A 122 -14.69 7.89 -14.48
CA THR A 122 -13.58 7.17 -13.79
C THR A 122 -13.13 5.96 -14.62
N ARG A 123 -14.07 5.15 -15.12
CA ARG A 123 -13.75 3.99 -15.98
C ARG A 123 -13.03 4.44 -17.28
N THR A 124 -13.53 5.49 -17.91
CA THR A 124 -12.94 6.04 -19.13
C THR A 124 -11.52 6.57 -18.87
N LEU A 125 -11.34 7.29 -17.76
CA LEU A 125 -10.04 7.82 -17.32
C LEU A 125 -9.05 6.67 -17.06
N SER A 126 -9.41 5.68 -16.26
CA SER A 126 -8.53 4.54 -15.93
C SER A 126 -8.16 3.74 -17.18
N SER A 127 -9.13 3.48 -18.06
CA SER A 127 -8.87 2.80 -19.34
C SER A 127 -7.95 3.62 -20.26
N GLY A 128 -8.11 4.94 -20.28
CA GLY A 128 -7.25 5.85 -21.02
C GLY A 128 -5.81 5.85 -20.48
N ILE A 129 -5.64 5.91 -19.17
CA ILE A 129 -4.34 5.83 -18.50
C ILE A 129 -3.60 4.54 -18.89
N GLN A 130 -4.27 3.38 -18.81
CA GLN A 130 -3.65 2.11 -19.15
C GLN A 130 -3.28 2.02 -20.64
N ARG A 131 -4.15 2.51 -21.54
CA ARG A 131 -3.83 2.55 -23.00
C ARG A 131 -2.60 3.40 -23.28
N THR A 132 -2.52 4.58 -22.67
CA THR A 132 -1.35 5.48 -22.85
C THR A 132 -0.09 4.82 -22.28
N ALA A 133 -0.18 4.19 -21.09
CA ALA A 133 0.95 3.50 -20.47
C ALA A 133 1.47 2.34 -21.34
N LEU A 134 0.59 1.49 -21.83
CA LEU A 134 0.97 0.34 -22.68
C LEU A 134 1.67 0.76 -23.99
N GLY A 135 1.42 1.96 -24.47
CA GLY A 135 2.13 2.53 -25.64
C GLY A 135 3.57 2.97 -25.35
N THR A 136 3.94 3.16 -24.08
CA THR A 136 5.21 3.81 -23.71
C THR A 136 6.02 3.07 -22.64
N THR A 137 5.35 2.31 -21.75
CA THR A 137 6.01 1.71 -20.58
C THR A 137 5.28 0.43 -20.11
N LEU A 138 5.13 0.29 -18.78
CA LEU A 138 4.40 -0.78 -18.12
C LEU A 138 3.04 -0.27 -17.63
N PRO A 139 2.01 -1.13 -17.49
CA PRO A 139 0.76 -0.76 -16.86
C PRO A 139 0.97 -0.09 -15.50
N LEU A 140 0.11 0.86 -15.17
CA LEU A 140 0.21 1.68 -13.97
C LEU A 140 -0.65 1.10 -12.85
N LEU A 141 -0.15 1.17 -11.60
CA LEU A 141 -1.02 1.04 -10.44
C LEU A 141 -1.87 2.31 -10.35
N VAL A 142 -3.19 2.17 -10.39
CA VAL A 142 -4.14 3.28 -10.21
C VAL A 142 -4.65 3.19 -8.78
N MET A 143 -4.35 4.22 -7.98
CA MET A 143 -4.57 4.23 -6.54
C MET A 143 -5.55 5.32 -6.13
N THR A 144 -6.22 5.15 -4.99
CA THR A 144 -6.99 6.21 -4.32
C THR A 144 -7.13 5.89 -2.83
N ASP A 145 -7.52 6.89 -2.01
CA ASP A 145 -7.93 6.71 -0.62
C ASP A 145 -9.44 6.52 -0.57
N GLN A 146 -9.91 5.30 -0.50
CA GLN A 146 -11.33 4.97 -0.37
C GLN A 146 -11.59 4.30 0.99
N GLU A 147 -11.35 5.05 2.08
CA GLU A 147 -11.48 4.55 3.46
C GLU A 147 -12.95 4.36 3.88
N GLY A 148 -13.87 5.08 3.24
CA GLY A 148 -15.23 5.29 3.70
C GLY A 148 -15.36 6.48 4.66
N GLY A 149 -16.57 6.75 5.15
CA GLY A 149 -16.85 7.89 6.02
C GLY A 149 -16.40 9.21 5.39
N ILE A 150 -15.58 9.96 6.13
CA ILE A 150 -15.07 11.28 5.70
C ILE A 150 -14.00 11.21 4.59
N VAL A 151 -13.46 10.04 4.31
CA VAL A 151 -12.42 9.84 3.28
C VAL A 151 -12.98 8.94 2.17
N THR A 152 -13.79 9.53 1.32
CA THR A 152 -14.46 8.91 0.18
C THR A 152 -14.13 9.69 -1.08
N ARG A 153 -13.61 9.02 -2.11
CA ARG A 153 -13.15 9.67 -3.37
C ARG A 153 -13.97 9.28 -4.58
N ILE A 154 -14.46 8.03 -4.64
CA ILE A 154 -15.15 7.48 -5.81
C ILE A 154 -16.59 7.95 -5.80
N PRO A 155 -17.11 8.58 -6.89
CA PRO A 155 -18.49 9.03 -6.99
C PRO A 155 -19.50 7.87 -6.82
N GLY A 156 -20.55 8.11 -6.04
CA GLY A 156 -21.57 7.11 -5.72
C GLY A 156 -21.20 6.14 -4.60
N THR A 157 -20.12 6.43 -3.86
CA THR A 157 -19.76 5.69 -2.64
C THR A 157 -19.95 6.53 -1.37
N GLU A 158 -20.58 7.69 -1.48
CA GLU A 158 -21.00 8.50 -0.35
C GLU A 158 -21.93 7.69 0.55
N GLY A 159 -21.65 7.62 1.83
CA GLY A 159 -22.35 6.73 2.77
C GLY A 159 -21.75 5.34 2.92
N THR A 160 -20.62 5.04 2.25
CA THR A 160 -19.79 3.89 2.64
C THR A 160 -19.30 4.12 4.07
N PRO A 161 -19.50 3.17 5.02
CA PRO A 161 -19.08 3.35 6.41
C PRO A 161 -17.59 3.60 6.55
N GLY A 162 -17.21 4.56 7.39
CA GLY A 162 -15.84 4.75 7.87
C GLY A 162 -15.49 3.79 9.00
N GLY A 163 -14.23 3.80 9.45
CA GLY A 163 -13.70 2.85 10.42
C GLY A 163 -14.56 2.70 11.68
N ALA A 164 -14.89 3.82 12.35
CA ALA A 164 -15.66 3.81 13.59
C ALA A 164 -17.11 3.33 13.42
N GLU A 165 -17.70 3.56 12.24
CA GLU A 165 -19.11 3.24 11.94
C GLU A 165 -19.35 1.73 11.83
N PHE A 166 -18.31 0.91 11.67
CA PHE A 166 -18.47 -0.56 11.69
C PHE A 166 -18.83 -1.12 13.06
N HIS A 167 -18.73 -0.31 14.12
CA HIS A 167 -19.06 -0.72 15.49
C HIS A 167 -18.47 -2.09 15.91
N GLY A 168 -17.26 -2.38 15.44
CA GLY A 168 -16.57 -3.65 15.69
C GLY A 168 -17.06 -4.85 14.87
N SER A 169 -17.99 -4.68 13.94
CA SER A 169 -18.52 -5.77 13.12
C SER A 169 -17.57 -6.18 11.98
N ALA A 170 -16.86 -7.28 12.16
CA ALA A 170 -15.96 -7.86 11.17
C ALA A 170 -16.68 -8.24 9.85
N ALA A 171 -17.85 -8.86 9.96
CA ALA A 171 -18.65 -9.27 8.81
C ALA A 171 -19.13 -8.05 7.99
N TRP A 172 -19.53 -6.97 8.66
CA TRP A 172 -19.94 -5.74 7.97
C TRP A 172 -18.75 -5.08 7.29
N ALA A 173 -17.60 -4.96 7.96
CA ALA A 173 -16.37 -4.42 7.38
C ALA A 173 -15.91 -5.23 6.15
N HIS A 174 -15.90 -6.57 6.26
CA HIS A 174 -15.57 -7.47 5.14
C HIS A 174 -16.52 -7.27 3.94
N ASN A 175 -17.83 -7.37 4.17
CA ASN A 175 -18.81 -7.27 3.09
C ASN A 175 -18.81 -5.91 2.41
N THR A 176 -18.55 -4.83 3.17
CA THR A 176 -18.37 -3.49 2.62
C THR A 176 -17.13 -3.43 1.74
N ALA A 177 -15.99 -3.95 2.21
CA ALA A 177 -14.76 -4.00 1.44
C ALA A 177 -14.90 -4.83 0.15
N VAL A 178 -15.64 -5.96 0.17
CA VAL A 178 -15.95 -6.74 -1.05
C VAL A 178 -16.71 -5.89 -2.07
N ARG A 179 -17.76 -5.17 -1.64
CA ARG A 179 -18.57 -4.33 -2.55
C ARG A 179 -17.75 -3.17 -3.11
N THR A 180 -17.04 -2.47 -2.24
CA THR A 180 -16.18 -1.34 -2.63
C THR A 180 -15.07 -1.79 -3.56
N GLY A 181 -14.40 -2.89 -3.25
CA GLY A 181 -13.34 -3.45 -4.09
C GLY A 181 -13.83 -3.85 -5.48
N ARG A 182 -14.99 -4.52 -5.58
CA ARG A 182 -15.60 -4.85 -6.87
C ARG A 182 -15.93 -3.60 -7.71
N LEU A 183 -16.44 -2.57 -7.06
CA LEU A 183 -16.68 -1.29 -7.74
C LEU A 183 -15.37 -0.70 -8.25
N MET A 184 -14.36 -0.57 -7.38
CA MET A 184 -13.04 -0.03 -7.74
C MET A 184 -12.40 -0.78 -8.90
N SER A 185 -12.33 -2.11 -8.80
CA SER A 185 -11.81 -2.98 -9.85
C SER A 185 -12.58 -2.79 -11.17
N GLY A 186 -13.92 -2.73 -11.14
CA GLY A 186 -14.76 -2.45 -12.30
C GLY A 186 -14.57 -1.05 -12.90
N LEU A 187 -14.00 -0.12 -12.16
CA LEU A 187 -13.62 1.22 -12.61
C LEU A 187 -12.17 1.33 -13.08
N GLY A 188 -11.39 0.25 -12.96
CA GLY A 188 -9.96 0.22 -13.29
C GLY A 188 -9.07 0.87 -12.22
N VAL A 189 -9.57 1.04 -10.99
CA VAL A 189 -8.78 1.42 -9.81
C VAL A 189 -8.27 0.14 -9.17
N SER A 190 -6.96 -0.05 -9.19
CA SER A 190 -6.32 -1.32 -8.84
C SER A 190 -5.88 -1.43 -7.38
N THR A 191 -5.76 -0.30 -6.68
CA THR A 191 -5.17 -0.25 -5.35
C THR A 191 -5.92 0.75 -4.46
N ASP A 192 -6.31 0.32 -3.27
CA ASP A 192 -6.83 1.19 -2.23
C ASP A 192 -5.76 1.53 -1.19
N LEU A 193 -5.59 2.82 -0.89
CA LEU A 193 -4.75 3.26 0.23
C LEU A 193 -5.54 3.18 1.54
N ALA A 194 -6.12 2.03 1.80
CA ALA A 194 -6.90 1.60 2.96
C ALA A 194 -6.67 0.10 3.20
N PRO A 195 -6.97 -0.42 4.42
CA PRO A 195 -7.62 0.21 5.57
C PRO A 195 -6.69 1.00 6.50
N VAL A 196 -7.32 1.83 7.36
CA VAL A 196 -6.67 2.53 8.47
C VAL A 196 -6.55 1.58 9.66
N ALA A 197 -5.33 1.14 9.96
CA ALA A 197 -5.03 0.20 11.06
C ALA A 197 -4.67 0.91 12.39
N ASP A 198 -4.68 2.24 12.40
CA ASP A 198 -4.36 3.03 13.58
C ASP A 198 -5.34 2.75 14.72
N VAL A 199 -4.81 2.56 15.94
CA VAL A 199 -5.61 2.40 17.15
C VAL A 199 -5.82 3.76 17.79
N ASN A 200 -7.04 4.32 17.75
CA ASN A 200 -7.33 5.66 18.21
C ASN A 200 -7.30 5.77 19.75
N THR A 201 -6.10 5.79 20.33
CA THR A 201 -5.91 5.96 21.78
C THR A 201 -5.91 7.43 22.20
N ALA A 202 -5.78 8.38 21.27
CA ALA A 202 -5.92 9.80 21.55
C ALA A 202 -7.39 10.27 21.67
N GLY A 203 -8.36 9.39 21.40
CA GLY A 203 -9.79 9.68 21.51
C GLY A 203 -10.26 10.79 20.56
N SER A 204 -11.17 11.64 21.03
CA SER A 204 -11.75 12.73 20.22
C SER A 204 -10.75 13.84 19.85
N GLY A 205 -9.61 13.94 20.55
CA GLY A 205 -8.51 14.87 20.21
C GLY A 205 -7.50 14.30 19.24
N GLY A 206 -7.64 13.04 18.83
CA GLY A 206 -6.74 12.39 17.89
C GLY A 206 -7.00 12.79 16.43
N VAL A 207 -5.93 12.89 15.65
CA VAL A 207 -6.02 13.25 14.22
C VAL A 207 -6.75 12.18 13.40
N ILE A 208 -6.60 10.91 13.76
CA ILE A 208 -7.24 9.80 13.04
C ILE A 208 -8.74 9.76 13.30
N GLY A 209 -9.17 9.99 14.54
CA GLY A 209 -10.58 10.13 14.90
C GLY A 209 -11.45 8.96 14.40
N SER A 210 -12.55 9.29 13.72
CA SER A 210 -13.52 8.31 13.18
C SER A 210 -13.00 7.46 12.02
N ARG A 211 -11.83 7.75 11.47
CA ARG A 211 -11.19 6.92 10.44
C ARG A 211 -10.72 5.58 11.01
N ALA A 212 -10.35 5.53 12.30
CA ALA A 212 -9.94 4.30 12.97
C ALA A 212 -11.14 3.37 13.23
N PHE A 213 -10.88 2.07 13.26
CA PHE A 213 -11.87 1.05 13.63
C PHE A 213 -12.29 1.11 15.11
N GLY A 214 -11.50 1.77 15.94
CA GLY A 214 -11.75 1.94 17.36
C GLY A 214 -10.48 2.23 18.15
N SER A 215 -10.60 2.15 19.48
CA SER A 215 -9.54 2.49 20.44
C SER A 215 -8.86 1.26 21.06
N THR A 216 -9.21 0.06 20.62
CA THR A 216 -8.61 -1.18 21.14
C THR A 216 -7.88 -1.97 20.05
N PRO A 217 -6.69 -2.53 20.34
CA PRO A 217 -5.89 -3.25 19.35
C PRO A 217 -6.62 -4.49 18.81
N GLY A 218 -7.44 -5.18 19.62
CA GLY A 218 -8.20 -6.34 19.18
C GLY A 218 -9.26 -6.00 18.13
N VAL A 219 -10.01 -4.91 18.32
CA VAL A 219 -10.98 -4.43 17.31
C VAL A 219 -10.26 -3.99 16.04
N ALA A 220 -9.23 -3.15 16.16
CA ALA A 220 -8.47 -2.69 15.02
C ALA A 220 -7.86 -3.85 14.22
N SER A 221 -7.24 -4.83 14.87
CA SER A 221 -6.67 -6.01 14.21
C SER A 221 -7.71 -6.82 13.44
N ARG A 222 -8.85 -7.12 14.09
CA ARG A 222 -9.91 -7.92 13.48
C ARG A 222 -10.53 -7.23 12.26
N LEU A 223 -10.82 -5.93 12.35
CA LEU A 223 -11.44 -5.19 11.26
C LEU A 223 -10.44 -4.91 10.13
N THR A 224 -9.17 -4.65 10.43
CA THR A 224 -8.09 -4.56 9.43
C THR A 224 -8.00 -5.85 8.63
N THR A 225 -7.91 -7.02 9.28
CA THR A 225 -7.94 -8.33 8.61
C THR A 225 -9.18 -8.48 7.73
N SER A 226 -10.36 -8.17 8.27
CA SER A 226 -11.62 -8.31 7.54
C SER A 226 -11.66 -7.46 6.28
N GLN A 227 -11.20 -6.21 6.34
CA GLN A 227 -11.14 -5.35 5.15
C GLN A 227 -10.08 -5.79 4.15
N VAL A 228 -8.88 -6.19 4.59
CA VAL A 228 -7.86 -6.76 3.68
C VAL A 228 -8.45 -7.94 2.89
N CYS A 229 -9.03 -8.91 3.57
CA CYS A 229 -9.66 -10.06 2.92
C CYS A 229 -10.84 -9.66 2.00
N GLY A 230 -11.64 -8.68 2.41
CA GLY A 230 -12.78 -8.19 1.62
C GLY A 230 -12.33 -7.50 0.33
N TYR A 231 -11.35 -6.62 0.38
CA TYR A 231 -10.80 -5.94 -0.81
C TYR A 231 -10.14 -6.94 -1.77
N HIS A 232 -9.37 -7.92 -1.27
CA HIS A 232 -8.82 -8.99 -2.10
C HIS A 232 -9.93 -9.77 -2.82
N SER A 233 -11.01 -10.11 -2.11
CA SER A 233 -12.19 -10.74 -2.72
C SER A 233 -12.90 -9.83 -3.72
N GLY A 234 -12.70 -8.53 -3.63
CA GLY A 234 -13.16 -7.50 -4.58
C GLY A 234 -12.23 -7.27 -5.77
N GLY A 235 -11.03 -7.85 -5.77
CA GLY A 235 -10.06 -7.73 -6.87
C GLY A 235 -9.20 -6.46 -6.82
N VAL A 236 -8.95 -5.90 -5.62
CA VAL A 236 -8.17 -4.67 -5.39
C VAL A 236 -7.09 -4.93 -4.36
N ALA A 237 -5.88 -4.43 -4.62
CA ALA A 237 -4.80 -4.44 -3.64
C ALA A 237 -5.07 -3.46 -2.50
N THR A 238 -4.59 -3.82 -1.31
CA THR A 238 -4.80 -3.06 -0.07
C THR A 238 -3.51 -2.45 0.45
N THR A 239 -3.65 -1.29 1.11
CA THR A 239 -2.54 -0.58 1.74
C THR A 239 -2.89 -0.24 3.17
N VAL A 240 -2.35 -0.98 4.12
CA VAL A 240 -2.58 -0.72 5.54
C VAL A 240 -1.77 0.48 6.03
N LYS A 241 -2.40 1.39 6.79
CA LYS A 241 -1.82 2.67 7.21
C LYS A 241 -2.24 3.10 8.62
N HIS A 242 -1.47 4.00 9.26
CA HIS A 242 -0.21 4.67 8.89
C HIS A 242 0.91 4.09 9.78
N PHE A 243 1.76 3.26 9.23
CA PHE A 243 2.83 2.62 10.03
C PHE A 243 3.84 3.69 10.54
N PRO A 244 4.30 3.65 11.81
CA PRO A 244 4.11 2.60 12.82
C PRO A 244 2.88 2.78 13.74
N GLY A 245 1.91 3.63 13.42
CA GLY A 245 0.67 3.87 14.17
C GLY A 245 0.49 5.35 14.51
N HIS A 246 -0.56 5.96 13.95
CA HIS A 246 -0.86 7.40 14.09
C HIS A 246 -1.92 7.68 15.18
N GLY A 247 -2.53 6.64 15.74
CA GLY A 247 -3.73 6.78 16.57
C GLY A 247 -3.51 7.33 17.97
N SER A 248 -2.25 7.48 18.42
CA SER A 248 -1.91 8.03 19.74
C SER A 248 -1.53 9.51 19.72
N THR A 249 -1.57 10.18 18.56
CA THR A 249 -1.13 11.57 18.41
C THR A 249 -2.27 12.50 17.98
N SER A 250 -2.21 13.74 18.48
CA SER A 250 -3.07 14.84 18.05
C SER A 250 -2.41 15.76 17.02
N THR A 251 -1.14 15.51 16.68
CA THR A 251 -0.42 16.31 15.67
C THR A 251 -0.74 15.82 14.28
N ASP A 252 -1.25 16.71 13.43
CA ASP A 252 -1.53 16.40 12.03
C ASP A 252 -0.23 16.30 11.21
N SER A 253 0.03 15.11 10.67
CA SER A 253 1.21 14.85 9.85
C SER A 253 1.17 15.56 8.48
N HIS A 254 0.03 16.09 8.06
CA HIS A 254 -0.05 16.98 6.90
C HIS A 254 0.68 18.30 7.13
N LEU A 255 0.77 18.75 8.38
CA LEU A 255 1.35 20.05 8.75
C LEU A 255 2.75 19.90 9.36
N HIS A 256 2.95 18.93 10.24
CA HIS A 256 4.17 18.75 11.02
C HIS A 256 4.50 17.27 11.21
N THR A 257 5.78 16.94 11.45
CA THR A 257 6.16 15.58 11.86
C THR A 257 5.45 15.23 13.17
N ALA A 258 4.57 14.26 13.16
CA ALA A 258 3.90 13.80 14.37
C ALA A 258 4.83 12.89 15.19
N VAL A 259 4.77 13.00 16.52
CA VAL A 259 5.69 12.29 17.42
C VAL A 259 4.92 11.28 18.27
N ILE A 260 5.26 10.01 18.14
CA ILE A 260 4.78 8.93 18.99
C ILE A 260 5.58 8.97 20.30
N ARG A 261 4.94 9.32 21.41
CA ARG A 261 5.58 9.47 22.73
C ARG A 261 5.43 8.25 23.63
N GLN A 262 4.88 7.18 23.11
CA GLN A 262 4.70 5.94 23.83
C GLN A 262 6.03 5.24 24.13
N SER A 263 6.04 4.39 25.16
CA SER A 263 7.10 3.40 25.35
C SER A 263 7.02 2.30 24.28
N ILE A 264 8.13 1.60 24.05
CA ILE A 264 8.13 0.42 23.16
C ILE A 264 7.12 -0.63 23.63
N ALA A 265 7.01 -0.85 24.95
CA ALA A 265 6.06 -1.80 25.52
C ALA A 265 4.61 -1.42 25.23
N THR A 266 4.25 -0.14 25.42
CA THR A 266 2.91 0.38 25.11
C THR A 266 2.62 0.21 23.62
N TRP A 267 3.53 0.65 22.75
CA TRP A 267 3.40 0.54 21.31
C TRP A 267 3.23 -0.91 20.85
N THR A 268 4.00 -1.83 21.42
CA THR A 268 3.91 -3.27 21.13
C THR A 268 2.55 -3.85 21.50
N ALA A 269 1.94 -3.35 22.58
CA ALA A 269 0.63 -3.83 23.04
C ALA A 269 -0.54 -3.18 22.28
N THR A 270 -0.37 -1.96 21.76
CA THR A 270 -1.48 -1.18 21.19
C THR A 270 -1.41 -1.03 19.67
N ASP A 271 -0.32 -0.49 19.14
CA ASP A 271 -0.26 -0.09 17.72
C ASP A 271 0.27 -1.19 16.81
N LEU A 272 1.17 -2.07 17.32
CA LEU A 272 1.76 -3.16 16.54
C LEU A 272 0.75 -4.25 16.11
N PRO A 273 -0.22 -4.69 16.95
CA PRO A 273 -1.06 -5.85 16.64
C PRO A 273 -1.87 -5.73 15.33
N PRO A 274 -2.47 -4.59 14.95
CA PRO A 274 -3.17 -4.47 13.68
C PRO A 274 -2.25 -4.65 12.46
N PHE A 275 -1.01 -4.15 12.51
CA PHE A 275 -0.04 -4.33 11.43
C PHE A 275 0.44 -5.79 11.36
N GLN A 276 0.63 -6.45 12.49
CA GLN A 276 0.92 -7.90 12.51
C GLN A 276 -0.24 -8.70 11.91
N ALA A 277 -1.48 -8.35 12.25
CA ALA A 277 -2.66 -9.00 11.69
C ALA A 277 -2.75 -8.78 10.17
N ALA A 278 -2.49 -7.57 9.69
CA ALA A 278 -2.44 -7.24 8.27
C ALA A 278 -1.38 -8.07 7.52
N VAL A 279 -0.16 -8.17 8.05
CA VAL A 279 0.91 -8.98 7.44
C VAL A 279 0.52 -10.45 7.37
N ARG A 280 -0.06 -11.01 8.44
CA ARG A 280 -0.58 -12.39 8.43
C ARG A 280 -1.72 -12.61 7.45
N SER A 281 -2.52 -11.59 7.16
CA SER A 281 -3.62 -11.64 6.18
C SER A 281 -3.15 -11.45 4.74
N GLY A 282 -1.84 -11.30 4.50
CA GLY A 282 -1.28 -11.14 3.17
C GLY A 282 -1.50 -9.76 2.55
N VAL A 283 -1.52 -8.70 3.38
CA VAL A 283 -1.64 -7.32 2.87
C VAL A 283 -0.59 -7.04 1.79
N ASP A 284 -1.00 -6.36 0.71
CA ASP A 284 -0.15 -6.10 -0.44
C ASP A 284 0.86 -4.98 -0.18
N MET A 285 0.40 -3.92 0.50
CA MET A 285 1.18 -2.72 0.75
C MET A 285 1.03 -2.26 2.20
N ILE A 286 2.10 -1.63 2.72
CA ILE A 286 2.05 -0.86 3.98
C ILE A 286 2.50 0.56 3.68
N LEU A 287 1.67 1.54 4.10
CA LEU A 287 2.00 2.95 4.00
C LEU A 287 2.68 3.43 5.28
N VAL A 288 3.87 3.99 5.11
CA VAL A 288 4.71 4.53 6.19
C VAL A 288 4.43 6.01 6.37
N GLY A 289 3.91 6.39 7.54
CA GLY A 289 3.56 7.76 7.89
C GLY A 289 4.78 8.64 8.23
N HIS A 290 4.55 9.96 8.25
CA HIS A 290 5.56 10.94 8.68
C HIS A 290 5.58 11.06 10.20
N LEU A 291 5.84 9.93 10.87
CA LEU A 291 5.74 9.71 12.30
C LEU A 291 7.12 9.46 12.92
N ALA A 292 7.57 10.32 13.80
CA ALA A 292 8.77 10.08 14.59
C ALA A 292 8.43 9.22 15.80
N PHE A 293 9.28 8.23 16.11
CA PHE A 293 9.14 7.39 17.31
C PHE A 293 10.47 7.32 18.07
N PRO A 294 10.77 8.32 18.92
CA PRO A 294 12.06 8.47 19.58
C PRO A 294 12.46 7.29 20.46
N ALA A 295 11.49 6.56 21.04
CA ALA A 295 11.78 5.36 21.82
C ALA A 295 12.42 4.23 20.99
N MET A 296 12.18 4.18 19.67
CA MET A 296 12.78 3.21 18.75
C MET A 296 13.91 3.80 17.91
N ASP A 297 13.80 5.07 17.50
CA ASP A 297 14.82 5.80 16.76
C ASP A 297 15.07 7.16 17.41
N SER A 298 16.10 7.23 18.25
CA SER A 298 16.47 8.43 19.00
C SER A 298 16.90 9.61 18.13
N SER A 299 17.09 9.39 16.81
CA SER A 299 17.37 10.49 15.86
C SER A 299 16.20 11.43 15.65
N GLY A 300 14.99 11.07 16.09
CA GLY A 300 13.77 11.84 15.90
C GLY A 300 13.27 11.88 14.45
N ARG A 301 13.87 11.13 13.55
CA ARG A 301 13.46 11.07 12.14
C ARG A 301 12.09 10.41 12.01
N PRO A 302 11.22 10.91 11.11
CA PRO A 302 9.98 10.22 10.80
C PRO A 302 10.25 8.87 10.14
N ALA A 303 9.33 7.93 10.33
CA ALA A 303 9.44 6.55 9.85
C ALA A 303 9.73 6.49 8.35
N THR A 304 9.22 7.42 7.57
CA THR A 304 9.49 7.56 6.13
C THR A 304 10.99 7.58 5.79
N ILE A 305 11.82 8.18 6.63
CA ILE A 305 13.28 8.32 6.42
C ILE A 305 14.12 7.67 7.53
N SER A 306 13.50 6.86 8.39
CA SER A 306 14.15 6.10 9.45
C SER A 306 14.36 4.65 9.01
N TRP A 307 15.61 4.23 8.81
CA TRP A 307 15.96 2.83 8.55
C TRP A 307 15.43 1.89 9.63
N ARG A 308 15.50 2.30 10.91
CA ARG A 308 15.04 1.48 12.03
C ARG A 308 13.55 1.21 11.98
N LEU A 309 12.74 2.24 11.70
CA LEU A 309 11.29 2.11 11.67
C LEU A 309 10.81 1.48 10.37
N ASN A 310 11.36 1.89 9.24
CA ASN A 310 10.90 1.43 7.94
C ASN A 310 11.47 0.03 7.58
N HIS A 311 12.80 -0.15 7.63
CA HIS A 311 13.39 -1.43 7.22
C HIS A 311 13.43 -2.45 8.36
N VAL A 312 14.13 -2.12 9.47
CA VAL A 312 14.33 -3.12 10.54
C VAL A 312 13.01 -3.59 11.11
N LEU A 313 12.07 -2.68 11.39
CA LEU A 313 10.81 -3.06 12.00
C LEU A 313 9.88 -3.77 11.01
N LEU A 314 9.66 -3.23 9.80
CA LEU A 314 8.76 -3.86 8.83
C LEU A 314 9.33 -5.11 8.18
N ARG A 315 10.59 -5.08 7.72
CA ARG A 315 11.16 -6.21 6.98
C ARG A 315 11.68 -7.30 7.89
N GLU A 316 12.53 -6.91 8.87
CA GLU A 316 13.23 -7.92 9.69
C GLU A 316 12.36 -8.42 10.85
N ARG A 317 11.56 -7.54 11.49
CA ARG A 317 10.78 -7.90 12.67
C ARG A 317 9.37 -8.39 12.34
N LEU A 318 8.64 -7.70 11.46
CA LEU A 318 7.31 -8.13 11.03
C LEU A 318 7.35 -9.14 9.87
N GLY A 319 8.48 -9.27 9.16
CA GLY A 319 8.61 -10.17 8.02
C GLY A 319 7.83 -9.74 6.79
N PHE A 320 7.44 -8.46 6.69
CA PHE A 320 6.64 -7.96 5.56
C PHE A 320 7.43 -8.01 4.24
N GLN A 321 6.87 -8.68 3.24
CA GLN A 321 7.50 -8.86 1.93
C GLN A 321 6.85 -8.05 0.81
N GLY A 322 5.68 -7.46 1.03
CA GLY A 322 4.95 -6.64 0.06
C GLY A 322 5.60 -5.27 -0.18
N VAL A 323 4.88 -4.39 -0.86
CA VAL A 323 5.36 -3.04 -1.21
C VAL A 323 5.26 -2.09 -0.01
N VAL A 324 6.34 -1.41 0.33
CA VAL A 324 6.30 -0.28 1.27
C VAL A 324 6.19 1.02 0.47
N ILE A 325 5.10 1.74 0.67
CA ILE A 325 4.86 3.06 0.08
C ILE A 325 4.91 4.13 1.16
N THR A 326 5.35 5.33 0.82
CA THR A 326 5.32 6.46 1.76
C THR A 326 3.92 7.04 1.88
N ASP A 327 3.67 7.77 2.95
CA ASP A 327 2.66 8.82 2.92
C ASP A 327 3.08 9.92 1.92
N ALA A 328 2.16 10.85 1.60
CA ALA A 328 2.39 11.82 0.55
C ALA A 328 3.58 12.74 0.86
N LEU A 329 4.62 12.72 0.02
CA LEU A 329 5.88 13.42 0.26
C LEU A 329 5.78 14.95 0.12
N ASN A 330 4.63 15.48 -0.28
CA ASN A 330 4.33 16.91 -0.26
C ASN A 330 3.74 17.41 1.06
N MET A 331 3.55 16.53 2.06
CA MET A 331 3.03 16.88 3.39
C MET A 331 4.09 17.59 4.23
N GLY A 332 3.65 18.53 5.09
CA GLY A 332 4.53 19.29 5.99
C GLY A 332 5.32 18.43 6.98
N GLY A 333 4.81 17.24 7.32
CA GLY A 333 5.49 16.28 8.19
C GLY A 333 6.82 15.77 7.68
N ILE A 334 7.08 15.90 6.38
CA ILE A 334 8.33 15.43 5.76
C ILE A 334 9.10 16.55 5.04
N THR A 335 8.43 17.58 4.52
CA THR A 335 9.09 18.61 3.70
C THR A 335 10.13 19.43 4.45
N SER A 336 10.04 19.52 5.78
CA SER A 336 11.05 20.17 6.64
C SER A 336 12.37 19.38 6.79
N TRP A 337 12.42 18.14 6.30
CA TRP A 337 13.57 17.23 6.45
C TRP A 337 14.58 17.29 5.31
N GLY A 338 14.38 18.13 4.31
CA GLY A 338 15.31 18.33 3.20
C GLY A 338 14.63 18.76 1.91
N THR A 339 15.42 18.90 0.88
CA THR A 339 14.92 19.14 -0.49
C THR A 339 14.16 17.91 -1.03
N PRO A 340 13.28 18.08 -2.03
CA PRO A 340 12.54 16.96 -2.63
C PRO A 340 13.45 15.78 -3.08
N GLY A 341 14.61 16.07 -3.64
CA GLY A 341 15.57 15.06 -4.06
C GLY A 341 16.23 14.32 -2.87
N GLU A 342 16.64 15.06 -1.84
CA GLU A 342 17.22 14.46 -0.63
C GLU A 342 16.21 13.59 0.12
N ILE A 343 14.96 14.04 0.23
CA ILE A 343 13.87 13.27 0.85
C ILE A 343 13.66 11.97 0.06
N ALA A 344 13.57 12.03 -1.26
CA ALA A 344 13.41 10.84 -2.10
C ALA A 344 14.54 9.81 -1.89
N VAL A 345 15.80 10.26 -1.89
CA VAL A 345 16.96 9.39 -1.66
C VAL A 345 16.93 8.79 -0.26
N ARG A 346 16.69 9.62 0.78
CA ARG A 346 16.62 9.15 2.17
C ARG A 346 15.49 8.13 2.37
N THR A 347 14.35 8.32 1.70
CA THR A 347 13.19 7.44 1.77
C THR A 347 13.49 6.07 1.18
N ILE A 348 14.09 6.00 -0.01
CA ILE A 348 14.49 4.72 -0.62
C ILE A 348 15.57 4.03 0.24
N ARG A 349 16.55 4.79 0.76
CA ARG A 349 17.57 4.26 1.67
C ARG A 349 16.97 3.74 2.98
N ALA A 350 15.90 4.35 3.47
CA ALA A 350 15.22 3.91 4.68
C ALA A 350 14.42 2.61 4.51
N GLY A 351 14.09 2.19 3.29
CA GLY A 351 13.40 0.92 3.07
C GLY A 351 12.12 0.97 2.25
N SER A 352 11.59 2.17 1.92
CA SER A 352 10.41 2.31 1.08
C SER A 352 10.67 1.89 -0.36
N ASP A 353 9.68 1.26 -0.98
CA ASP A 353 9.74 0.82 -2.38
C ASP A 353 9.08 1.83 -3.32
N MET A 354 8.09 2.60 -2.86
CA MET A 354 7.41 3.60 -3.67
C MET A 354 7.34 4.96 -2.97
N LEU A 355 7.42 6.02 -3.77
CA LEU A 355 7.37 7.42 -3.38
C LEU A 355 6.00 7.99 -3.78
N LEU A 356 5.10 8.19 -2.82
CA LEU A 356 3.78 8.77 -3.07
C LEU A 356 3.89 10.29 -3.14
N MET A 357 3.41 10.87 -4.24
CA MET A 357 3.28 12.32 -4.44
C MET A 357 4.55 13.14 -4.10
N PRO A 358 5.75 12.77 -4.62
CA PRO A 358 6.89 13.66 -4.42
C PRO A 358 6.58 15.03 -5.04
N PRO A 359 6.89 16.15 -4.33
CA PRO A 359 6.49 17.51 -4.78
C PRO A 359 7.02 17.88 -6.17
N GLN A 360 8.18 17.36 -6.52
CA GLN A 360 8.86 17.54 -7.81
C GLN A 360 9.30 16.17 -8.32
N PRO A 361 8.39 15.38 -8.96
CA PRO A 361 8.66 14.00 -9.31
C PRO A 361 9.90 13.79 -10.18
N SER A 362 10.15 14.67 -11.14
CA SER A 362 11.35 14.60 -11.99
C SER A 362 12.64 14.82 -11.19
N VAL A 363 12.63 15.72 -10.20
CA VAL A 363 13.78 15.94 -9.31
C VAL A 363 14.00 14.70 -8.45
N ALA A 364 12.94 14.10 -7.90
CA ALA A 364 13.02 12.87 -7.12
C ALA A 364 13.61 11.71 -7.94
N ILE A 365 13.15 11.52 -9.19
CA ILE A 365 13.67 10.50 -10.11
C ILE A 365 15.17 10.72 -10.37
N HIS A 366 15.59 11.93 -10.71
CA HIS A 366 17.00 12.22 -11.00
C HIS A 366 17.90 12.07 -9.77
N ALA A 367 17.42 12.47 -8.59
CA ALA A 367 18.16 12.32 -7.34
C ALA A 367 18.38 10.85 -6.98
N VAL A 368 17.33 10.02 -7.07
CA VAL A 368 17.43 8.57 -6.82
C VAL A 368 18.33 7.91 -7.87
N LEU A 369 18.18 8.24 -9.16
CA LEU A 369 19.04 7.74 -10.23
C LEU A 369 20.51 8.04 -9.95
N THR A 370 20.83 9.28 -9.62
CA THR A 370 22.19 9.72 -9.29
C THR A 370 22.73 8.98 -8.06
N ALA A 371 21.91 8.81 -7.01
CA ALA A 371 22.30 8.08 -5.81
C ALA A 371 22.61 6.60 -6.11
N VAL A 372 21.87 5.95 -6.98
CA VAL A 372 22.16 4.57 -7.42
C VAL A 372 23.43 4.52 -8.27
N GLN A 373 23.66 5.48 -9.15
CA GLN A 373 24.88 5.56 -9.99
C GLN A 373 26.14 5.75 -9.14
N ARG A 374 26.05 6.50 -8.06
CA ARG A 374 27.15 6.74 -7.11
C ARG A 374 27.35 5.60 -6.10
N GLY A 375 26.41 4.67 -6.00
CA GLY A 375 26.44 3.61 -5.00
C GLY A 375 25.89 4.01 -3.62
N ASP A 376 25.29 5.21 -3.48
CA ASP A 376 24.62 5.67 -2.25
C ASP A 376 23.33 4.86 -1.98
N ILE A 377 22.73 4.32 -3.04
CA ILE A 377 21.66 3.31 -3.02
C ILE A 377 22.20 2.09 -3.78
N ASP A 378 22.20 0.93 -3.11
CA ASP A 378 22.61 -0.32 -3.73
C ASP A 378 21.67 -0.73 -4.88
N ARG A 379 22.24 -1.28 -5.97
CA ARG A 379 21.47 -1.70 -7.15
C ARG A 379 20.53 -2.86 -6.83
N GLY A 380 20.95 -3.80 -6.02
CA GLY A 380 20.11 -4.91 -5.58
C GLY A 380 18.92 -4.41 -4.74
N ARG A 381 19.14 -3.34 -3.94
CA ARG A 381 18.05 -2.69 -3.21
C ARG A 381 17.01 -2.07 -4.16
N LEU A 382 17.46 -1.39 -5.22
CA LEU A 382 16.57 -0.87 -6.27
C LEU A 382 15.82 -2.00 -6.97
N ASP A 383 16.53 -3.04 -7.39
CA ASP A 383 15.96 -4.17 -8.12
C ASP A 383 14.91 -4.91 -7.28
N MET A 384 15.14 -5.07 -5.98
CA MET A 384 14.14 -5.63 -5.05
C MET A 384 12.89 -4.77 -4.92
N SER A 385 13.03 -3.43 -4.92
CA SER A 385 11.86 -2.55 -4.93
C SER A 385 11.05 -2.70 -6.22
N VAL A 386 11.73 -2.70 -7.36
CA VAL A 386 11.08 -2.92 -8.67
C VAL A 386 10.41 -4.29 -8.71
N TYR A 387 11.09 -5.33 -8.20
CA TYR A 387 10.51 -6.68 -8.12
C TYR A 387 9.18 -6.69 -7.36
N ARG A 388 9.11 -6.08 -6.17
CA ARG A 388 7.87 -6.01 -5.38
C ARG A 388 6.77 -5.28 -6.13
N VAL A 389 7.09 -4.15 -6.77
CA VAL A 389 6.12 -3.38 -7.57
C VAL A 389 5.61 -4.19 -8.76
N LEU A 390 6.50 -4.86 -9.51
CA LEU A 390 6.11 -5.68 -10.65
C LEU A 390 5.35 -6.95 -10.20
N LYS A 391 5.72 -7.53 -9.06
CA LYS A 391 4.99 -8.66 -8.47
C LYS A 391 3.57 -8.28 -8.11
N LEU A 392 3.38 -7.11 -7.50
CA LEU A 392 2.05 -6.57 -7.22
C LEU A 392 1.24 -6.36 -8.51
N LYS A 393 1.84 -5.75 -9.55
CA LYS A 393 1.20 -5.59 -10.86
C LYS A 393 0.81 -6.96 -11.47
N GLN A 394 1.66 -7.95 -11.36
CA GLN A 394 1.38 -9.32 -11.82
C GLN A 394 0.21 -9.95 -11.04
N THR A 395 0.19 -9.82 -9.72
CA THR A 395 -0.91 -10.33 -8.87
C THR A 395 -2.25 -9.70 -9.24
N LEU A 396 -2.24 -8.44 -9.64
CA LEU A 396 -3.44 -7.70 -10.09
C LEU A 396 -3.81 -7.97 -11.56
N GLY A 397 -3.08 -8.84 -12.28
CA GLY A 397 -3.32 -9.13 -13.69
C GLY A 397 -3.03 -7.96 -14.64
N LEU A 398 -2.18 -7.03 -14.21
CA LEU A 398 -1.75 -5.89 -15.04
C LEU A 398 -0.55 -6.24 -15.94
N LEU A 399 0.21 -7.29 -15.63
CA LEU A 399 1.38 -7.76 -16.40
C LEU A 399 1.11 -9.08 -17.08
#